data_77cd5aa63117d1255accf10c54dae2f6
#
_entry.id   77cd5aa63117d1255accf10c54dae2f6
#
_cell.length_a   1.000
_cell.length_b   1.000
_cell.length_c   1.000
_cell.angle_alpha   90.00
_cell.angle_beta   90.00
_cell.angle_gamma   90.00
#
_symmetry.space_group_name_H-M   'P 1'
#
loop_
_entity.id
_entity.type
_entity.pdbx_description
1 polymer ?
#
loop_
_entity_poly.entity_id
_entity_poly.type
_entity_poly.pdbx_seq_one_letter_code
_entity_poly.pdbx_strand_id
1 'polypeptide(L)'
;MEQNKPQTDQDISQQAAVRRQKLTDLRAAGNDPFVITKYPQDAYSADLKAEFADLPAEAETGKIVSLAGRMMSKRVMGKASFAHLRDQKGDIQIFVKRDLLGDEPYAAFKKLDIGDIIGVKGEVFRTKMGEISVRVSELTLLSKSLLPLPEKFHGLTDREARYRQRYVDLIVNPEVKDTFVKRSQILKEIRAYLDEKGFLEVDTPILTPFEIGASARPFYTHHNTLDMDMVLRIETELYLKRLIVGGMDRVYEVGRIFRNEGMDPKHNPEFTTIELYQAFTDFHGMMDLVEEMYKRLTLKVCGSLEITYQGKQIDMGHWERLTMVEAVKKYSGVDFNDWKTDEDAIAAAKEHHVELPEVPTKGAILAEFFDAFVEDKLIQPTFIYDYPVEISPLAKRKPNDPAFTERFEYFIDCTEYGNAFSELNDPIDQKARFERQVAERKAIEPNCKAQVDYDYVTALEYGLPPTGGLGFGVDRLVMLLTDSASIRDVLLFPTMKSLPNDK
;
A
#
# COMPACT_ATOMS: atom_id res chain seq x y z
N MET A 1 -40.61 -8.83 13.84
CA MET A 1 -39.17 -8.55 13.58
C MET A 1 -38.38 -9.66 14.22
N GLU A 2 -38.07 -10.72 13.48
CA GLU A 2 -37.17 -11.77 13.97
C GLU A 2 -35.76 -11.17 14.03
N GLN A 3 -35.20 -11.14 15.22
CA GLN A 3 -33.79 -10.78 15.46
C GLN A 3 -32.94 -11.87 14.79
N ASN A 4 -32.23 -11.52 13.70
CA ASN A 4 -31.23 -12.38 13.09
C ASN A 4 -30.13 -12.66 14.14
N LYS A 5 -30.07 -13.88 14.63
CA LYS A 5 -28.95 -14.37 15.46
C LYS A 5 -27.72 -14.53 14.55
N PRO A 6 -26.51 -14.23 15.03
CA PRO A 6 -25.30 -14.48 14.24
C PRO A 6 -25.20 -15.97 13.87
N GLN A 7 -24.77 -16.26 12.63
CA GLN A 7 -24.57 -17.63 12.14
C GLN A 7 -23.49 -18.32 12.99
N THR A 8 -23.80 -19.54 13.43
CA THR A 8 -22.84 -20.40 14.14
C THR A 8 -22.02 -21.22 13.13
N ASP A 9 -20.84 -21.70 13.54
CA ASP A 9 -20.02 -22.62 12.71
C ASP A 9 -20.80 -23.86 12.30
N GLN A 10 -21.73 -24.31 13.12
CA GLN A 10 -22.61 -25.44 12.84
C GLN A 10 -23.63 -25.11 11.74
N ASP A 11 -24.20 -23.90 11.73
CA ASP A 11 -25.11 -23.43 10.67
C ASP A 11 -24.38 -23.28 9.32
N ILE A 12 -23.16 -22.78 9.34
CA ILE A 12 -22.29 -22.65 8.15
C ILE A 12 -21.99 -24.05 7.59
N SER A 13 -21.67 -25.02 8.44
CA SER A 13 -21.39 -26.40 8.04
C SER A 13 -22.61 -27.09 7.41
N GLN A 14 -23.80 -26.89 7.97
CA GLN A 14 -25.05 -27.43 7.40
C GLN A 14 -25.38 -26.81 6.04
N GLN A 15 -25.29 -25.48 5.92
CA GLN A 15 -25.51 -24.80 4.63
C GLN A 15 -24.50 -25.24 3.58
N ALA A 16 -23.23 -25.41 3.95
CA ALA A 16 -22.18 -25.89 3.05
C ALA A 16 -22.49 -27.33 2.57
N ALA A 17 -22.98 -28.22 3.44
CA ALA A 17 -23.39 -29.57 3.06
C ALA A 17 -24.55 -29.55 2.04
N VAL A 18 -25.58 -28.72 2.27
CA VAL A 18 -26.70 -28.55 1.33
C VAL A 18 -26.24 -28.05 -0.03
N ARG A 19 -25.32 -27.09 -0.05
CA ARG A 19 -24.78 -26.53 -1.31
C ARG A 19 -23.93 -27.53 -2.08
N ARG A 20 -23.15 -28.38 -1.37
CA ARG A 20 -22.42 -29.51 -1.98
C ARG A 20 -23.37 -30.55 -2.57
N GLN A 21 -24.49 -30.87 -1.88
CA GLN A 21 -25.49 -31.75 -2.42
C GLN A 21 -26.12 -31.18 -3.70
N LYS A 22 -26.49 -29.90 -3.71
CA LYS A 22 -26.99 -29.22 -4.94
C LYS A 22 -26.01 -29.32 -6.10
N LEU A 23 -24.71 -29.20 -5.85
CA LEU A 23 -23.67 -29.36 -6.88
C LEU A 23 -23.64 -30.81 -7.41
N THR A 24 -23.76 -31.82 -6.50
CA THR A 24 -23.84 -33.23 -6.89
C THR A 24 -25.04 -33.46 -7.79
N ASP A 25 -26.22 -32.93 -7.43
CA ASP A 25 -27.43 -33.04 -8.22
C ASP A 25 -27.31 -32.39 -9.60
N LEU A 26 -26.66 -31.18 -9.67
CA LEU A 26 -26.38 -30.49 -10.93
C LEU A 26 -25.49 -31.35 -11.84
N ARG A 27 -24.44 -31.95 -11.30
CA ARG A 27 -23.53 -32.83 -12.04
C ARG A 27 -24.24 -34.06 -12.57
N ALA A 28 -25.07 -34.69 -11.72
CA ALA A 28 -25.86 -35.86 -12.11
C ALA A 28 -26.85 -35.51 -13.24
N ALA A 29 -27.35 -34.28 -13.30
CA ALA A 29 -28.24 -33.79 -14.33
C ALA A 29 -27.49 -33.29 -15.61
N GLY A 30 -26.16 -33.42 -15.67
CA GLY A 30 -25.36 -32.93 -16.80
C GLY A 30 -25.15 -31.39 -16.85
N ASN A 31 -25.46 -30.69 -15.76
CA ASN A 31 -25.42 -29.24 -15.64
C ASN A 31 -24.28 -28.77 -14.72
N ASP A 32 -23.09 -29.37 -14.82
CA ASP A 32 -21.93 -28.99 -14.02
C ASP A 32 -21.47 -27.56 -14.40
N PRO A 33 -21.57 -26.57 -13.49
CA PRO A 33 -21.16 -25.20 -13.80
C PRO A 33 -19.65 -25.06 -14.01
N PHE A 34 -18.85 -25.98 -13.49
CA PHE A 34 -17.39 -25.88 -13.52
C PHE A 34 -16.76 -26.34 -14.85
N VAL A 35 -17.55 -26.85 -15.78
CA VAL A 35 -17.09 -27.14 -17.15
C VAL A 35 -17.17 -25.92 -18.06
N ILE A 36 -17.83 -24.84 -17.63
CA ILE A 36 -17.95 -23.61 -18.39
C ILE A 36 -16.65 -22.82 -18.30
N THR A 37 -15.99 -22.61 -19.42
CA THR A 37 -14.68 -21.93 -19.49
C THR A 37 -14.76 -20.48 -19.94
N LYS A 38 -15.89 -20.05 -20.53
CA LYS A 38 -16.07 -18.69 -21.06
C LYS A 38 -17.53 -18.26 -20.99
N TYR A 39 -17.74 -16.97 -20.72
CA TYR A 39 -19.04 -16.32 -20.81
C TYR A 39 -18.89 -14.99 -21.58
N PRO A 40 -19.76 -14.69 -22.58
CA PRO A 40 -19.63 -13.49 -23.43
C PRO A 40 -20.22 -12.27 -22.73
N GLN A 41 -19.55 -11.76 -21.70
CA GLN A 41 -19.93 -10.50 -21.05
C GLN A 41 -19.58 -9.31 -21.96
N ASP A 42 -20.56 -8.42 -22.19
CA ASP A 42 -20.41 -7.25 -23.05
C ASP A 42 -20.76 -5.91 -22.34
N ALA A 43 -21.24 -5.96 -21.10
CA ALA A 43 -21.62 -4.78 -20.33
C ALA A 43 -21.26 -4.93 -18.84
N TYR A 44 -21.23 -3.79 -18.13
CA TYR A 44 -21.02 -3.68 -16.69
C TYR A 44 -22.09 -2.83 -16.03
N SER A 45 -22.38 -3.12 -14.77
CA SER A 45 -23.43 -2.51 -13.96
C SER A 45 -23.37 -0.98 -13.92
N ALA A 46 -22.20 -0.40 -13.60
CA ALA A 46 -22.06 1.05 -13.49
C ALA A 46 -22.20 1.75 -14.85
N ASP A 47 -21.67 1.16 -15.93
CA ASP A 47 -21.75 1.72 -17.26
C ASP A 47 -23.22 1.82 -17.72
N LEU A 48 -24.01 0.76 -17.49
CA LEU A 48 -25.43 0.76 -17.80
C LEU A 48 -26.23 1.77 -16.97
N LYS A 49 -25.91 1.88 -15.67
CA LYS A 49 -26.56 2.87 -14.80
C LYS A 49 -26.25 4.30 -15.24
N ALA A 50 -25.02 4.57 -15.69
CA ALA A 50 -24.63 5.87 -16.23
C ALA A 50 -25.28 6.15 -17.59
N GLU A 51 -25.25 5.17 -18.51
CA GLU A 51 -25.84 5.32 -19.86
C GLU A 51 -27.34 5.60 -19.82
N PHE A 52 -28.05 4.99 -18.88
CA PHE A 52 -29.52 5.11 -18.75
C PHE A 52 -29.97 5.92 -17.53
N ALA A 53 -29.10 6.80 -17.00
CA ALA A 53 -29.41 7.60 -15.81
C ALA A 53 -30.73 8.43 -15.94
N ASP A 54 -30.99 8.95 -17.14
CA ASP A 54 -32.15 9.81 -17.43
C ASP A 54 -33.33 9.04 -18.04
N LEU A 55 -33.27 7.70 -18.12
CA LEU A 55 -34.37 6.92 -18.67
C LEU A 55 -35.65 7.10 -17.81
N PRO A 56 -36.83 7.39 -18.40
CA PRO A 56 -38.06 7.49 -17.64
C PRO A 56 -38.45 6.20 -16.91
N ALA A 57 -39.20 6.31 -15.81
CA ALA A 57 -39.72 5.15 -15.10
C ALA A 57 -40.58 4.29 -16.04
N GLU A 58 -40.52 2.98 -15.91
CA GLU A 58 -41.20 1.97 -16.72
C GLU A 58 -40.82 1.97 -18.22
N ALA A 59 -39.75 2.72 -18.61
CA ALA A 59 -39.29 2.73 -19.99
C ALA A 59 -38.39 1.49 -20.31
N GLU A 60 -38.54 1.03 -21.53
CA GLU A 60 -37.75 -0.03 -22.15
C GLU A 60 -36.71 0.58 -23.08
N THR A 61 -35.50 -0.04 -23.16
CA THR A 61 -34.41 0.52 -23.99
C THR A 61 -34.25 -0.21 -25.31
N GLY A 62 -34.79 -1.40 -25.45
CA GLY A 62 -34.49 -2.31 -26.56
C GLY A 62 -33.05 -2.83 -26.56
N LYS A 63 -32.19 -2.39 -25.62
CA LYS A 63 -30.78 -2.81 -25.55
C LYS A 63 -30.66 -4.14 -24.81
N ILE A 64 -30.22 -5.16 -25.54
CA ILE A 64 -29.92 -6.48 -24.99
C ILE A 64 -28.45 -6.50 -24.57
N VAL A 65 -28.18 -6.97 -23.37
CA VAL A 65 -26.83 -7.05 -22.77
C VAL A 65 -26.59 -8.41 -22.14
N SER A 66 -25.33 -8.79 -22.07
CA SER A 66 -24.83 -9.95 -21.34
C SER A 66 -23.99 -9.50 -20.15
N LEU A 67 -24.42 -9.85 -18.93
CA LEU A 67 -23.75 -9.52 -17.67
C LEU A 67 -23.32 -10.78 -16.95
N ALA A 68 -22.19 -10.74 -16.26
CA ALA A 68 -21.76 -11.80 -15.37
C ALA A 68 -21.36 -11.23 -14.02
N GLY A 69 -21.64 -11.94 -12.94
CA GLY A 69 -21.29 -11.48 -11.60
C GLY A 69 -21.79 -12.41 -10.50
N ARG A 70 -21.56 -11.97 -9.26
CA ARG A 70 -22.00 -12.67 -8.06
C ARG A 70 -23.41 -12.25 -7.65
N MET A 71 -24.29 -13.21 -7.42
CA MET A 71 -25.63 -12.94 -6.91
C MET A 71 -25.55 -12.59 -5.41
N MET A 72 -25.83 -11.32 -5.08
CA MET A 72 -25.69 -10.76 -3.73
C MET A 72 -27.01 -10.77 -2.95
N SER A 73 -28.13 -10.82 -3.65
CA SER A 73 -29.45 -10.95 -3.02
C SER A 73 -30.42 -11.62 -3.98
N LYS A 74 -31.46 -12.23 -3.42
CA LYS A 74 -32.54 -12.86 -4.20
C LYS A 74 -33.86 -12.73 -3.46
N ARG A 75 -34.90 -12.26 -4.15
CA ARG A 75 -36.27 -12.19 -3.65
C ARG A 75 -37.21 -12.85 -4.63
N VAL A 76 -37.78 -13.96 -4.24
CA VAL A 76 -38.73 -14.74 -5.05
C VAL A 76 -40.16 -14.32 -4.71
N MET A 77 -40.96 -13.93 -5.71
CA MET A 77 -42.35 -13.50 -5.58
C MET A 77 -43.23 -14.25 -6.60
N GLY A 78 -43.53 -15.50 -6.31
CA GLY A 78 -44.36 -16.35 -7.19
C GLY A 78 -43.76 -16.58 -8.58
N LYS A 79 -44.33 -15.96 -9.62
CA LYS A 79 -43.88 -16.10 -11.02
C LYS A 79 -42.81 -15.07 -11.44
N ALA A 80 -42.46 -14.16 -10.56
CA ALA A 80 -41.42 -13.14 -10.79
C ALA A 80 -40.44 -13.15 -9.63
N SER A 81 -39.21 -12.72 -9.87
CA SER A 81 -38.16 -12.63 -8.87
C SER A 81 -37.25 -11.44 -9.19
N PHE A 82 -36.68 -10.87 -8.15
CA PHE A 82 -35.61 -9.89 -8.26
C PHE A 82 -34.35 -10.44 -7.60
N ALA A 83 -33.21 -10.11 -8.16
CA ALA A 83 -31.90 -10.37 -7.53
C ALA A 83 -30.96 -9.21 -7.83
N HIS A 84 -29.91 -9.05 -7.04
CA HIS A 84 -28.81 -8.15 -7.34
C HIS A 84 -27.59 -8.94 -7.76
N LEU A 85 -27.06 -8.55 -8.91
CA LEU A 85 -25.84 -9.09 -9.46
C LEU A 85 -24.72 -8.08 -9.23
N ARG A 86 -23.62 -8.51 -8.61
CA ARG A 86 -22.41 -7.70 -8.41
C ARG A 86 -21.34 -8.09 -9.41
N ASP A 87 -20.93 -7.14 -10.23
CA ASP A 87 -19.80 -7.26 -11.13
C ASP A 87 -18.57 -6.46 -10.65
N GLN A 88 -17.58 -6.28 -11.51
CA GLN A 88 -16.38 -5.52 -11.20
C GLN A 88 -16.66 -4.03 -10.88
N LYS A 89 -17.69 -3.44 -11.51
CA LYS A 89 -17.99 -2.01 -11.42
C LYS A 89 -19.09 -1.66 -10.43
N GLY A 90 -19.85 -2.64 -9.91
CA GLY A 90 -20.88 -2.40 -8.92
C GLY A 90 -22.02 -3.42 -8.95
N ASP A 91 -23.17 -3.01 -8.45
CA ASP A 91 -24.37 -3.85 -8.36
C ASP A 91 -25.39 -3.43 -9.42
N ILE A 92 -26.12 -4.38 -9.99
CA ILE A 92 -27.29 -4.13 -10.83
C ILE A 92 -28.43 -5.06 -10.47
N GLN A 93 -29.65 -4.57 -10.50
CA GLN A 93 -30.84 -5.37 -10.31
C GLN A 93 -31.11 -6.20 -11.57
N ILE A 94 -31.46 -7.48 -11.38
CA ILE A 94 -31.98 -8.34 -12.44
C ILE A 94 -33.42 -8.74 -12.11
N PHE A 95 -34.28 -8.71 -13.12
CA PHE A 95 -35.67 -9.13 -13.04
C PHE A 95 -35.87 -10.41 -13.80
N VAL A 96 -36.23 -11.47 -13.08
CA VAL A 96 -36.37 -12.83 -13.62
C VAL A 96 -37.85 -13.20 -13.59
N LYS A 97 -38.46 -13.34 -14.77
CA LYS A 97 -39.88 -13.67 -14.92
C LYS A 97 -40.01 -15.05 -15.55
N ARG A 98 -40.88 -15.90 -14.96
CA ARG A 98 -41.10 -17.29 -15.42
C ARG A 98 -41.54 -17.34 -16.90
N ASP A 99 -42.45 -16.45 -17.28
CA ASP A 99 -43.01 -16.40 -18.62
C ASP A 99 -42.00 -16.03 -19.70
N LEU A 100 -40.86 -15.38 -19.34
CA LEU A 100 -39.79 -15.00 -20.26
C LEU A 100 -38.64 -16.00 -20.25
N LEU A 101 -38.25 -16.46 -19.06
CA LEU A 101 -37.10 -17.36 -18.89
C LEU A 101 -37.49 -18.83 -19.21
N GLY A 102 -38.77 -19.20 -19.05
CA GLY A 102 -39.28 -20.57 -19.13
C GLY A 102 -39.37 -21.24 -17.76
N ASP A 103 -40.19 -22.29 -17.70
CA ASP A 103 -40.52 -22.99 -16.45
C ASP A 103 -39.32 -23.67 -15.80
N GLU A 104 -38.55 -24.45 -16.58
CA GLU A 104 -37.38 -25.17 -16.06
C GLU A 104 -36.22 -24.24 -15.66
N PRO A 105 -35.78 -23.27 -16.46
CA PRO A 105 -34.74 -22.33 -16.05
C PRO A 105 -35.17 -21.45 -14.85
N TYR A 106 -36.45 -21.07 -14.77
CA TYR A 106 -36.95 -20.35 -13.59
C TYR A 106 -36.95 -21.19 -12.33
N ALA A 107 -37.29 -22.49 -12.43
CA ALA A 107 -37.18 -23.43 -11.32
C ALA A 107 -35.73 -23.64 -10.88
N ALA A 108 -34.77 -23.67 -11.84
CA ALA A 108 -33.35 -23.74 -11.56
C ALA A 108 -32.86 -22.44 -10.86
N PHE A 109 -33.30 -21.27 -11.34
CA PHE A 109 -32.98 -19.97 -10.68
C PHE A 109 -33.41 -19.94 -9.21
N LYS A 110 -34.58 -20.44 -8.89
CA LYS A 110 -35.07 -20.51 -7.50
C LYS A 110 -34.17 -21.35 -6.57
N LYS A 111 -33.47 -22.36 -7.12
CA LYS A 111 -32.56 -23.24 -6.36
C LYS A 111 -31.16 -22.64 -6.20
N LEU A 112 -30.78 -21.57 -6.94
CA LEU A 112 -29.52 -20.90 -6.78
C LEU A 112 -29.36 -20.33 -5.37
N ASP A 113 -28.13 -20.20 -4.92
CA ASP A 113 -27.82 -19.65 -3.61
C ASP A 113 -27.18 -18.26 -3.74
N ILE A 114 -27.36 -17.42 -2.72
CA ILE A 114 -26.61 -16.16 -2.60
C ILE A 114 -25.11 -16.50 -2.56
N GLY A 115 -24.33 -15.78 -3.35
CA GLY A 115 -22.92 -16.07 -3.56
C GLY A 115 -22.60 -16.82 -4.87
N ASP A 116 -23.58 -17.46 -5.51
CA ASP A 116 -23.37 -18.09 -6.83
C ASP A 116 -22.96 -17.04 -7.86
N ILE A 117 -22.05 -17.42 -8.77
CA ILE A 117 -21.68 -16.59 -9.91
C ILE A 117 -22.52 -17.00 -11.10
N ILE A 118 -23.24 -16.04 -11.66
CA ILE A 118 -24.18 -16.26 -12.75
C ILE A 118 -23.90 -15.35 -13.92
N GLY A 119 -24.19 -15.82 -15.12
CA GLY A 119 -24.30 -15.03 -16.32
C GLY A 119 -25.77 -14.83 -16.68
N VAL A 120 -26.14 -13.63 -17.07
CA VAL A 120 -27.49 -13.30 -17.51
C VAL A 120 -27.44 -12.50 -18.82
N LYS A 121 -28.38 -12.81 -19.73
CA LYS A 121 -28.62 -12.01 -20.91
C LYS A 121 -30.04 -11.48 -20.86
N GLY A 122 -30.24 -10.22 -21.23
CA GLY A 122 -31.56 -9.64 -21.18
C GLY A 122 -31.59 -8.15 -21.57
N GLU A 123 -32.81 -7.62 -21.58
CA GLU A 123 -33.08 -6.24 -21.96
C GLU A 123 -32.89 -5.29 -20.76
N VAL A 124 -32.20 -4.18 -20.98
CA VAL A 124 -32.11 -3.10 -19.99
C VAL A 124 -33.40 -2.30 -19.97
N PHE A 125 -33.93 -2.05 -18.79
CA PHE A 125 -35.15 -1.25 -18.58
C PHE A 125 -35.08 -0.52 -17.24
N ARG A 126 -35.98 0.46 -17.04
CA ARG A 126 -36.15 1.10 -15.75
C ARG A 126 -37.41 0.61 -15.06
N THR A 127 -37.31 0.22 -13.81
CA THR A 127 -38.44 -0.23 -13.01
C THR A 127 -39.37 0.95 -12.65
N LYS A 128 -40.62 0.66 -12.22
CA LYS A 128 -41.54 1.67 -11.68
C LYS A 128 -40.95 2.47 -10.52
N MET A 129 -40.07 1.84 -9.72
CA MET A 129 -39.38 2.47 -8.59
C MET A 129 -38.13 3.26 -9.00
N GLY A 130 -37.87 3.34 -10.31
CA GLY A 130 -36.74 4.13 -10.85
C GLY A 130 -35.39 3.43 -10.92
N GLU A 131 -35.31 2.14 -10.63
CA GLU A 131 -34.05 1.38 -10.65
C GLU A 131 -33.76 0.82 -12.05
N ILE A 132 -32.53 1.08 -12.58
CA ILE A 132 -32.05 0.47 -13.83
C ILE A 132 -31.81 -1.01 -13.57
N SER A 133 -32.45 -1.84 -14.40
CA SER A 133 -32.51 -3.28 -14.22
C SER A 133 -32.36 -4.02 -15.54
N VAL A 134 -32.02 -5.31 -15.49
CA VAL A 134 -32.01 -6.18 -16.66
C VAL A 134 -33.13 -7.21 -16.55
N ARG A 135 -33.99 -7.25 -17.56
CA ARG A 135 -35.07 -8.24 -17.72
C ARG A 135 -34.48 -9.48 -18.37
N VAL A 136 -34.29 -10.53 -17.57
CA VAL A 136 -33.53 -11.73 -17.97
C VAL A 136 -34.31 -12.61 -18.92
N SER A 137 -33.73 -12.90 -20.08
CA SER A 137 -34.20 -13.90 -21.06
C SER A 137 -33.39 -15.19 -21.06
N GLU A 138 -32.09 -15.12 -20.67
CA GLU A 138 -31.23 -16.29 -20.55
C GLU A 138 -30.44 -16.21 -19.22
N LEU A 139 -30.24 -17.36 -18.59
CA LEU A 139 -29.50 -17.44 -17.31
C LEU A 139 -28.60 -18.68 -17.30
N THR A 140 -27.35 -18.50 -16.91
CA THR A 140 -26.36 -19.57 -16.81
C THR A 140 -25.70 -19.50 -15.41
N LEU A 141 -25.63 -20.64 -14.72
CA LEU A 141 -24.80 -20.77 -13.52
C LEU A 141 -23.35 -20.98 -13.95
N LEU A 142 -22.48 -20.02 -13.68
CA LEU A 142 -21.07 -20.04 -14.08
C LEU A 142 -20.18 -20.67 -13.01
N SER A 143 -20.51 -20.48 -11.73
CA SER A 143 -19.78 -21.10 -10.61
C SER A 143 -20.68 -21.21 -9.39
N LYS A 144 -20.66 -22.36 -8.74
CA LYS A 144 -21.42 -22.64 -7.52
C LYS A 144 -20.64 -22.22 -6.28
N SER A 145 -21.21 -21.34 -5.50
CA SER A 145 -20.68 -20.98 -4.17
C SER A 145 -21.00 -22.12 -3.18
N LEU A 146 -19.98 -22.78 -2.67
CA LEU A 146 -20.13 -23.91 -1.74
C LEU A 146 -20.16 -23.48 -0.27
N LEU A 147 -19.68 -22.28 0.04
CA LEU A 147 -19.77 -21.67 1.36
C LEU A 147 -20.77 -20.51 1.34
N PRO A 148 -21.58 -20.32 2.40
CA PRO A 148 -22.41 -19.14 2.51
C PRO A 148 -21.54 -17.90 2.71
N LEU A 149 -21.99 -16.75 2.20
CA LEU A 149 -21.36 -15.48 2.55
C LEU A 149 -21.75 -15.11 3.99
N PRO A 150 -20.89 -14.39 4.72
CA PRO A 150 -21.24 -13.80 6.00
C PRO A 150 -22.52 -12.93 5.88
N GLU A 151 -23.30 -12.85 6.95
CA GLU A 151 -24.57 -12.12 6.94
C GLU A 151 -24.38 -10.65 6.61
N LYS A 152 -25.22 -10.13 5.71
CA LYS A 152 -25.16 -8.79 5.13
C LYS A 152 -25.19 -7.65 6.15
N PHE A 153 -25.75 -7.87 7.35
CA PHE A 153 -25.91 -6.84 8.39
C PHE A 153 -24.76 -6.79 9.40
N HIS A 154 -23.92 -7.78 9.46
CA HIS A 154 -22.78 -7.80 10.38
C HIS A 154 -21.45 -7.87 9.65
N GLY A 155 -21.44 -8.19 8.32
CA GLY A 155 -20.24 -8.29 7.50
C GLY A 155 -19.16 -9.16 8.14
N LEU A 156 -17.97 -9.10 7.60
CA LEU A 156 -16.77 -9.56 8.29
C LEU A 156 -16.26 -8.39 9.14
N THR A 157 -16.76 -8.24 10.39
CA THR A 157 -16.43 -7.10 11.26
C THR A 157 -15.11 -7.29 12.00
N ASP A 158 -14.73 -8.53 12.27
CA ASP A 158 -13.43 -8.84 12.86
C ASP A 158 -12.30 -8.47 11.90
N ARG A 159 -11.47 -7.53 12.30
CA ARG A 159 -10.34 -7.02 11.50
C ARG A 159 -9.36 -8.13 11.13
N GLU A 160 -9.05 -9.05 12.05
CA GLU A 160 -8.12 -10.13 11.77
C GLU A 160 -8.68 -11.11 10.73
N ALA A 161 -9.94 -11.50 10.85
CA ALA A 161 -10.62 -12.33 9.86
C ALA A 161 -10.67 -11.65 8.48
N ARG A 162 -10.86 -10.32 8.40
CA ARG A 162 -10.81 -9.54 7.16
C ARG A 162 -9.45 -9.62 6.46
N TYR A 163 -8.36 -9.57 7.21
CA TYR A 163 -7.02 -9.67 6.64
C TYR A 163 -6.70 -11.10 6.19
N ARG A 164 -7.11 -12.12 6.95
CA ARG A 164 -6.89 -13.53 6.62
C ARG A 164 -7.74 -14.00 5.44
N GLN A 165 -8.98 -13.55 5.35
CA GLN A 165 -9.93 -13.89 4.30
C GLN A 165 -10.26 -12.68 3.42
N ARG A 166 -9.24 -12.01 2.91
CA ARG A 166 -9.38 -10.80 2.09
C ARG A 166 -10.33 -11.00 0.92
N TYR A 167 -10.38 -12.18 0.32
CA TYR A 167 -11.31 -12.50 -0.75
C TYR A 167 -12.77 -12.47 -0.30
N VAL A 168 -13.07 -12.81 0.96
CA VAL A 168 -14.41 -12.64 1.54
C VAL A 168 -14.68 -11.18 1.86
N ASP A 169 -13.72 -10.50 2.48
CA ASP A 169 -13.78 -9.06 2.80
C ASP A 169 -14.11 -8.22 1.55
N LEU A 170 -13.43 -8.47 0.42
CA LEU A 170 -13.71 -7.83 -0.87
C LEU A 170 -15.11 -8.13 -1.44
N ILE A 171 -15.71 -9.26 -1.08
CA ILE A 171 -17.08 -9.60 -1.50
C ILE A 171 -18.11 -8.85 -0.65
N VAL A 172 -17.91 -8.79 0.67
CA VAL A 172 -18.94 -8.29 1.59
C VAL A 172 -18.81 -6.82 1.94
N ASN A 173 -17.59 -6.25 1.86
CA ASN A 173 -17.24 -4.87 2.16
C ASN A 173 -16.73 -4.16 0.87
N PRO A 174 -17.60 -3.61 0.02
CA PRO A 174 -17.21 -3.02 -1.27
C PRO A 174 -16.20 -1.88 -1.15
N GLU A 175 -16.27 -1.11 -0.06
CA GLU A 175 -15.37 0.01 0.24
C GLU A 175 -13.90 -0.41 0.35
N VAL A 176 -13.63 -1.64 0.77
CA VAL A 176 -12.27 -2.19 0.83
C VAL A 176 -11.63 -2.28 -0.55
N LYS A 177 -12.44 -2.58 -1.58
CA LYS A 177 -11.98 -2.62 -2.96
C LYS A 177 -11.52 -1.25 -3.45
N ASP A 178 -12.19 -0.18 -3.01
CA ASP A 178 -11.87 1.19 -3.42
C ASP A 178 -10.47 1.59 -2.96
N THR A 179 -10.05 1.16 -1.76
CA THR A 179 -8.68 1.36 -1.27
C THR A 179 -7.64 0.78 -2.23
N PHE A 180 -7.85 -0.44 -2.72
CA PHE A 180 -6.90 -1.08 -3.65
C PHE A 180 -6.96 -0.52 -5.07
N VAL A 181 -8.12 -0.04 -5.50
CA VAL A 181 -8.25 0.71 -6.76
C VAL A 181 -7.47 2.03 -6.67
N LYS A 182 -7.63 2.77 -5.57
CA LYS A 182 -6.87 4.00 -5.30
C LYS A 182 -5.37 3.73 -5.20
N ARG A 183 -4.95 2.66 -4.51
CA ARG A 183 -3.54 2.24 -4.47
C ARG A 183 -2.96 2.06 -5.88
N SER A 184 -3.69 1.37 -6.77
CA SER A 184 -3.27 1.19 -8.16
C SER A 184 -3.21 2.51 -8.93
N GLN A 185 -4.16 3.42 -8.69
CA GLN A 185 -4.16 4.76 -9.29
C GLN A 185 -2.99 5.60 -8.80
N ILE A 186 -2.67 5.57 -7.51
CA ILE A 186 -1.51 6.27 -6.92
C ILE A 186 -0.22 5.82 -7.60
N LEU A 187 0.04 4.52 -7.67
CA LEU A 187 1.23 3.99 -8.34
C LEU A 187 1.30 4.37 -9.81
N LYS A 188 0.17 4.32 -10.52
CA LYS A 188 0.10 4.74 -11.92
C LYS A 188 0.43 6.23 -12.10
N GLU A 189 -0.07 7.08 -11.21
CA GLU A 189 0.15 8.52 -11.27
C GLU A 189 1.59 8.90 -10.89
N ILE A 190 2.20 8.19 -9.91
CA ILE A 190 3.63 8.36 -9.59
C ILE A 190 4.49 8.06 -10.82
N ARG A 191 4.25 6.92 -11.49
CA ARG A 191 4.96 6.56 -12.71
C ARG A 191 4.80 7.63 -13.79
N ALA A 192 3.56 8.07 -14.04
CA ALA A 192 3.30 9.10 -15.03
C ALA A 192 4.04 10.42 -14.70
N TYR A 193 4.06 10.82 -13.43
CA TYR A 193 4.79 12.01 -12.99
C TYR A 193 6.32 11.88 -13.20
N LEU A 194 6.89 10.74 -12.81
CA LEU A 194 8.32 10.51 -12.95
C LEU A 194 8.74 10.37 -14.43
N ASP A 195 7.92 9.73 -15.26
CA ASP A 195 8.12 9.62 -16.71
C ASP A 195 8.11 11.02 -17.36
N GLU A 196 7.17 11.91 -16.99
CA GLU A 196 7.10 13.30 -17.44
C GLU A 196 8.34 14.10 -17.04
N LYS A 197 8.96 13.80 -15.90
CA LYS A 197 10.21 14.38 -15.42
C LYS A 197 11.45 13.75 -16.05
N GLY A 198 11.30 12.73 -16.90
CA GLY A 198 12.37 12.05 -17.63
C GLY A 198 13.13 11.03 -16.80
N PHE A 199 12.54 10.48 -15.76
CA PHE A 199 13.09 9.34 -15.03
C PHE A 199 12.83 8.04 -15.78
N LEU A 200 13.78 7.10 -15.69
CA LEU A 200 13.68 5.75 -16.19
C LEU A 200 13.35 4.79 -15.04
N GLU A 201 12.24 4.04 -15.16
CA GLU A 201 11.96 2.93 -14.23
C GLU A 201 12.93 1.77 -14.50
N VAL A 202 13.58 1.29 -13.47
CA VAL A 202 14.51 0.17 -13.53
C VAL A 202 14.18 -0.85 -12.46
N ASP A 203 14.73 -2.05 -12.57
CA ASP A 203 14.67 -3.09 -11.56
C ASP A 203 16.07 -3.58 -11.19
N THR A 204 16.30 -3.80 -9.91
CA THR A 204 17.57 -4.26 -9.36
C THR A 204 17.39 -5.56 -8.58
N PRO A 205 18.45 -6.31 -8.27
CA PRO A 205 18.32 -7.61 -7.63
C PRO A 205 17.60 -7.56 -6.27
N ILE A 206 16.62 -8.44 -6.08
CA ILE A 206 16.00 -8.70 -4.78
C ILE A 206 16.91 -9.56 -3.90
N LEU A 207 17.62 -10.52 -4.51
CA LEU A 207 18.59 -11.37 -3.82
C LEU A 207 19.97 -10.73 -3.93
N THR A 208 20.60 -10.43 -2.80
CA THR A 208 21.95 -9.84 -2.73
C THR A 208 22.90 -10.80 -2.02
N PRO A 209 24.20 -10.76 -2.35
CA PRO A 209 25.17 -11.73 -1.79
C PRO A 209 25.51 -11.46 -0.31
N PHE A 210 25.24 -10.27 0.20
CA PHE A 210 25.50 -9.86 1.58
C PHE A 210 24.57 -8.71 2.00
N GLU A 211 24.59 -8.39 3.28
CA GLU A 211 23.86 -7.23 3.82
C GLU A 211 24.49 -5.94 3.29
N ILE A 212 23.69 -5.11 2.62
CA ILE A 212 24.11 -3.85 2.00
C ILE A 212 23.33 -2.71 2.66
N GLY A 213 24.03 -1.62 3.01
CA GLY A 213 23.44 -0.32 3.31
C GLY A 213 22.86 -0.17 4.72
N ALA A 214 21.54 -0.06 4.83
CA ALA A 214 20.84 0.37 6.04
C ALA A 214 21.00 -0.55 7.26
N SER A 215 20.66 -0.04 8.45
CA SER A 215 20.78 -0.78 9.73
C SER A 215 19.65 -1.78 10.01
N ALA A 216 18.87 -2.19 8.99
CA ALA A 216 17.75 -3.11 9.15
C ALA A 216 18.20 -4.59 9.19
N ARG A 217 17.40 -5.46 9.81
CA ARG A 217 17.65 -6.91 9.83
C ARG A 217 17.14 -7.56 8.55
N PRO A 218 17.98 -8.27 7.76
CA PRO A 218 17.56 -8.93 6.55
C PRO A 218 16.92 -10.31 6.80
N PHE A 219 16.22 -10.83 5.79
CA PHE A 219 15.91 -12.25 5.69
C PHE A 219 17.01 -12.97 4.94
N TYR A 220 17.48 -14.10 5.47
CA TYR A 220 18.52 -14.93 4.88
C TYR A 220 17.90 -16.07 4.08
N THR A 221 18.56 -16.44 2.98
CA THR A 221 18.22 -17.59 2.15
C THR A 221 19.50 -18.24 1.60
N HIS A 222 19.37 -19.39 0.92
CA HIS A 222 20.50 -20.12 0.34
C HIS A 222 20.22 -20.46 -1.12
N HIS A 223 21.17 -20.18 -2.00
CA HIS A 223 21.11 -20.54 -3.42
C HIS A 223 21.75 -21.92 -3.63
N ASN A 224 20.94 -22.96 -3.74
CA ASN A 224 21.39 -24.36 -3.76
C ASN A 224 22.42 -24.68 -4.85
N THR A 225 22.24 -24.16 -6.07
CA THR A 225 23.13 -24.47 -7.21
C THR A 225 24.50 -23.80 -7.08
N LEU A 226 24.54 -22.58 -6.55
CA LEU A 226 25.78 -21.83 -6.34
C LEU A 226 26.42 -22.12 -4.99
N ASP A 227 25.73 -22.87 -4.11
CA ASP A 227 26.12 -23.16 -2.73
C ASP A 227 26.56 -21.90 -1.98
N MET A 228 25.71 -20.86 -2.03
CA MET A 228 26.01 -19.59 -1.40
C MET A 228 24.81 -19.04 -0.64
N ASP A 229 25.09 -18.46 0.53
CA ASP A 229 24.11 -17.71 1.29
C ASP A 229 23.82 -16.39 0.60
N MET A 230 22.56 -15.99 0.62
CA MET A 230 22.08 -14.73 0.08
C MET A 230 21.11 -14.07 1.07
N VAL A 231 20.85 -12.80 0.87
CA VAL A 231 19.87 -12.05 1.66
C VAL A 231 18.82 -11.44 0.76
N LEU A 232 17.60 -11.25 1.27
CA LEU A 232 16.60 -10.41 0.64
C LEU A 232 16.95 -8.96 0.92
N ARG A 233 16.93 -8.12 -0.09
CA ARG A 233 17.31 -6.70 -0.02
C ARG A 233 16.50 -5.94 1.03
N ILE A 234 17.16 -5.03 1.73
CA ILE A 234 16.57 -4.11 2.72
C ILE A 234 16.41 -2.68 2.17
N GLU A 235 16.99 -2.42 0.99
CA GLU A 235 16.95 -1.16 0.23
C GLU A 235 17.37 -1.40 -1.23
N THR A 236 17.24 -0.38 -2.11
CA THR A 236 17.66 -0.43 -3.52
C THR A 236 18.78 0.60 -3.83
N GLU A 237 19.12 1.44 -2.89
CA GLU A 237 19.96 2.64 -2.99
C GLU A 237 21.27 2.41 -3.75
N LEU A 238 22.11 1.46 -3.27
CA LEU A 238 23.47 1.33 -3.80
C LEU A 238 23.49 0.80 -5.26
N TYR A 239 22.49 0.03 -5.67
CA TYR A 239 22.36 -0.39 -7.07
C TYR A 239 21.93 0.78 -7.97
N LEU A 240 20.99 1.59 -7.55
CA LEU A 240 20.52 2.74 -8.32
C LEU A 240 21.63 3.79 -8.51
N LYS A 241 22.43 4.03 -7.48
CA LYS A 241 23.62 4.92 -7.60
C LYS A 241 24.66 4.41 -8.60
N ARG A 242 24.87 3.08 -8.69
CA ARG A 242 25.73 2.49 -9.73
C ARG A 242 25.21 2.79 -11.15
N LEU A 243 23.90 2.86 -11.34
CA LEU A 243 23.31 3.25 -12.64
C LEU A 243 23.58 4.73 -12.96
N ILE A 244 23.55 5.61 -11.94
CA ILE A 244 23.95 7.02 -12.11
C ILE A 244 25.43 7.11 -12.51
N VAL A 245 26.33 6.36 -11.86
CA VAL A 245 27.74 6.26 -12.28
C VAL A 245 27.85 5.76 -13.73
N GLY A 246 26.99 4.84 -14.12
CA GLY A 246 26.90 4.33 -15.50
C GLY A 246 26.34 5.29 -16.56
N GLY A 247 25.96 6.51 -16.14
CA GLY A 247 25.45 7.55 -17.05
C GLY A 247 23.92 7.56 -17.25
N MET A 248 23.16 6.90 -16.40
CA MET A 248 21.70 7.03 -16.35
C MET A 248 21.33 8.18 -15.42
N ASP A 249 21.15 9.38 -15.97
CA ASP A 249 21.00 10.62 -15.18
C ASP A 249 19.80 10.67 -14.24
N ARG A 250 18.73 9.91 -14.53
CA ARG A 250 17.50 9.86 -13.73
C ARG A 250 16.94 8.46 -13.73
N VAL A 251 16.96 7.81 -12.58
CA VAL A 251 16.43 6.44 -12.41
C VAL A 251 15.52 6.38 -11.20
N TYR A 252 14.54 5.48 -11.23
CA TYR A 252 13.75 5.10 -10.07
C TYR A 252 13.37 3.64 -10.11
N GLU A 253 13.12 3.07 -8.94
CA GLU A 253 12.59 1.71 -8.80
C GLU A 253 11.38 1.71 -7.87
N VAL A 254 10.31 1.02 -8.29
CA VAL A 254 9.19 0.66 -7.43
C VAL A 254 9.47 -0.72 -6.86
N GLY A 255 10.12 -0.76 -5.71
CA GLY A 255 10.72 -1.97 -5.15
C GLY A 255 9.96 -2.56 -3.96
N ARG A 256 9.96 -3.91 -3.88
CA ARG A 256 9.68 -4.62 -2.63
C ARG A 256 10.93 -4.65 -1.79
N ILE A 257 10.77 -4.29 -0.53
CA ILE A 257 11.80 -4.27 0.51
C ILE A 257 11.40 -5.22 1.60
N PHE A 258 12.42 -5.88 2.20
CA PHE A 258 12.24 -6.95 3.18
C PHE A 258 13.04 -6.64 4.44
N ARG A 259 12.37 -6.44 5.58
CA ARG A 259 12.99 -6.19 6.88
C ARG A 259 12.43 -7.15 7.91
N ASN A 260 13.29 -8.00 8.47
CA ASN A 260 12.93 -9.02 9.46
C ASN A 260 12.81 -8.41 10.86
N GLU A 261 11.87 -7.51 10.99
CA GLU A 261 11.62 -6.70 12.18
C GLU A 261 10.19 -6.91 12.71
N GLY A 262 9.81 -6.17 13.75
CA GLY A 262 8.49 -6.22 14.35
C GLY A 262 7.36 -5.82 13.39
N MET A 263 6.16 -6.28 13.67
CA MET A 263 4.95 -5.93 12.95
C MET A 263 4.02 -5.10 13.85
N ASP A 264 3.64 -3.93 13.38
CA ASP A 264 2.70 -3.03 14.03
C ASP A 264 1.74 -2.40 13.01
N PRO A 265 0.88 -1.43 13.37
CA PRO A 265 0.01 -0.76 12.41
C PRO A 265 0.72 0.00 11.29
N LYS A 266 2.00 0.40 11.48
CA LYS A 266 2.79 1.17 10.51
C LYS A 266 3.85 0.32 9.79
N HIS A 267 4.17 -0.89 10.30
CA HIS A 267 5.25 -1.74 9.82
C HIS A 267 4.79 -3.15 9.43
N ASN A 268 5.28 -3.61 8.28
CA ASN A 268 5.10 -4.98 7.78
C ASN A 268 6.47 -5.50 7.30
N PRO A 269 6.81 -6.78 7.46
CA PRO A 269 8.14 -7.30 7.14
C PRO A 269 8.50 -7.21 5.65
N GLU A 270 7.51 -7.10 4.79
CA GLU A 270 7.66 -6.73 3.38
C GLU A 270 6.74 -5.56 3.05
N PHE A 271 7.26 -4.56 2.36
CA PHE A 271 6.54 -3.34 2.00
C PHE A 271 7.04 -2.78 0.67
N THR A 272 6.34 -1.82 0.12
CA THR A 272 6.71 -1.19 -1.16
C THR A 272 7.32 0.18 -0.90
N THR A 273 8.52 0.40 -1.44
CA THR A 273 9.17 1.72 -1.50
C THR A 273 9.31 2.19 -2.95
N ILE A 274 9.51 3.46 -3.10
CA ILE A 274 10.09 4.04 -4.32
C ILE A 274 11.37 4.73 -3.89
N GLU A 275 12.45 4.39 -4.56
CA GLU A 275 13.72 5.10 -4.50
C GLU A 275 14.04 5.66 -5.86
N LEU A 276 14.50 6.90 -5.89
CA LEU A 276 14.84 7.60 -7.12
C LEU A 276 16.10 8.45 -6.93
N TYR A 277 16.87 8.56 -8.00
CA TYR A 277 18.13 9.29 -8.03
C TYR A 277 18.21 10.14 -9.28
N GLN A 278 18.66 11.39 -9.12
CA GLN A 278 18.82 12.34 -10.21
C GLN A 278 20.20 12.99 -10.15
N ALA A 279 20.97 12.86 -11.22
CA ALA A 279 22.24 13.57 -11.38
C ALA A 279 22.02 15.07 -11.56
N PHE A 280 23.01 15.87 -11.14
CA PHE A 280 23.07 17.32 -11.28
C PHE A 280 21.96 18.08 -10.55
N THR A 281 21.49 17.51 -9.43
CA THR A 281 20.58 18.15 -8.49
C THR A 281 21.05 17.91 -7.05
N ASP A 282 20.43 18.61 -6.11
CA ASP A 282 20.71 18.54 -4.68
C ASP A 282 19.44 18.18 -3.87
N PHE A 283 19.56 18.17 -2.55
CA PHE A 283 18.43 17.86 -1.65
C PHE A 283 17.29 18.90 -1.73
N HIS A 284 17.55 20.17 -2.09
CA HIS A 284 16.49 21.15 -2.31
C HIS A 284 15.66 20.80 -3.57
N GLY A 285 16.33 20.37 -4.64
CA GLY A 285 15.63 19.87 -5.82
C GLY A 285 14.77 18.63 -5.52
N MET A 286 15.20 17.79 -4.57
CA MET A 286 14.39 16.67 -4.10
C MET A 286 13.20 17.13 -3.25
N MET A 287 13.32 18.17 -2.40
CA MET A 287 12.18 18.76 -1.69
C MET A 287 11.11 19.26 -2.65
N ASP A 288 11.50 19.99 -3.69
CA ASP A 288 10.59 20.55 -4.68
C ASP A 288 9.87 19.41 -5.46
N LEU A 289 10.60 18.34 -5.80
CA LEU A 289 10.03 17.16 -6.46
C LEU A 289 8.99 16.45 -5.57
N VAL A 290 9.28 16.26 -4.28
CA VAL A 290 8.35 15.66 -3.31
C VAL A 290 7.10 16.52 -3.18
N GLU A 291 7.25 17.81 -2.95
CA GLU A 291 6.13 18.73 -2.76
C GLU A 291 5.20 18.75 -3.98
N GLU A 292 5.77 18.86 -5.20
CA GLU A 292 5.00 18.83 -6.45
C GLU A 292 4.27 17.50 -6.65
N MET A 293 4.98 16.39 -6.46
CA MET A 293 4.42 15.03 -6.61
C MET A 293 3.28 14.79 -5.64
N TYR A 294 3.45 15.10 -4.37
CA TYR A 294 2.43 14.87 -3.34
C TYR A 294 1.17 15.74 -3.57
N LYS A 295 1.34 17.00 -3.97
CA LYS A 295 0.22 17.88 -4.36
C LYS A 295 -0.56 17.30 -5.54
N ARG A 296 0.14 16.85 -6.58
CA ARG A 296 -0.47 16.23 -7.77
C ARG A 296 -1.24 14.97 -7.41
N LEU A 297 -0.64 14.08 -6.64
CA LEU A 297 -1.27 12.82 -6.19
C LEU A 297 -2.53 13.09 -5.35
N THR A 298 -2.44 14.03 -4.41
CA THR A 298 -3.57 14.38 -3.54
C THR A 298 -4.74 14.92 -4.34
N LEU A 299 -4.50 15.85 -5.25
CA LEU A 299 -5.55 16.36 -6.16
C LEU A 299 -6.16 15.25 -7.02
N LYS A 300 -5.33 14.36 -7.55
CA LYS A 300 -5.78 13.29 -8.44
C LYS A 300 -6.63 12.23 -7.75
N VAL A 301 -6.29 11.89 -6.51
CA VAL A 301 -6.91 10.79 -5.75
C VAL A 301 -8.04 11.28 -4.86
N CYS A 302 -7.86 12.44 -4.21
CA CYS A 302 -8.79 12.98 -3.23
C CYS A 302 -9.67 14.13 -3.80
N GLY A 303 -9.25 14.75 -4.91
CA GLY A 303 -9.98 15.86 -5.53
C GLY A 303 -9.76 17.22 -4.84
N SER A 304 -9.01 17.28 -3.74
CA SER A 304 -8.71 18.49 -2.97
C SER A 304 -7.29 18.36 -2.38
N LEU A 305 -6.63 19.50 -2.13
CA LEU A 305 -5.38 19.55 -1.35
C LEU A 305 -5.65 19.52 0.16
N GLU A 306 -6.84 19.88 0.60
CA GLU A 306 -7.28 19.69 1.98
C GLU A 306 -7.90 18.29 2.13
N ILE A 307 -7.29 17.45 2.96
CA ILE A 307 -7.75 16.08 3.21
C ILE A 307 -8.00 15.86 4.71
N THR A 308 -8.81 14.87 5.02
CA THR A 308 -8.99 14.39 6.39
C THR A 308 -8.27 13.05 6.53
N TYR A 309 -7.36 12.95 7.49
CA TYR A 309 -6.69 11.72 7.83
C TYR A 309 -6.83 11.41 9.32
N GLN A 310 -7.43 10.29 9.65
CA GLN A 310 -7.71 9.85 11.03
C GLN A 310 -8.35 10.95 11.90
N GLY A 311 -9.29 11.71 11.29
CA GLY A 311 -10.01 12.80 11.93
C GLY A 311 -9.27 14.14 12.01
N LYS A 312 -8.03 14.22 11.54
CA LYS A 312 -7.23 15.45 11.48
C LYS A 312 -7.33 16.08 10.09
N GLN A 313 -7.37 17.42 10.04
CA GLN A 313 -7.32 18.16 8.76
C GLN A 313 -5.86 18.38 8.37
N ILE A 314 -5.49 17.95 7.17
CA ILE A 314 -4.15 18.06 6.60
C ILE A 314 -4.23 18.91 5.33
N ASP A 315 -3.47 20.01 5.29
CA ASP A 315 -3.32 20.86 4.11
C ASP A 315 -2.07 20.45 3.32
N MET A 316 -2.28 19.64 2.28
CA MET A 316 -1.21 19.21 1.37
C MET A 316 -0.74 20.33 0.42
N GLY A 317 -1.42 21.47 0.41
CA GLY A 317 -1.07 22.65 -0.39
C GLY A 317 0.08 23.46 0.20
N HIS A 318 0.33 23.35 1.51
CA HIS A 318 1.36 24.10 2.22
C HIS A 318 2.33 23.16 2.95
N TRP A 319 3.64 23.32 2.68
CA TRP A 319 4.72 22.53 3.28
C TRP A 319 5.66 23.43 4.05
N GLU A 320 5.81 23.18 5.36
CA GLU A 320 6.79 23.89 6.21
C GLU A 320 8.20 23.32 5.96
N ARG A 321 9.22 24.16 6.01
CA ARG A 321 10.64 23.77 5.89
C ARG A 321 11.37 24.30 7.11
N LEU A 322 11.86 23.40 7.97
CA LEU A 322 12.60 23.72 9.19
C LEU A 322 13.91 22.94 9.22
N THR A 323 14.98 23.59 9.64
CA THR A 323 16.18 22.84 10.04
C THR A 323 15.89 22.04 11.31
N MET A 324 16.61 20.93 11.54
CA MET A 324 16.45 20.16 12.77
C MET A 324 16.71 21.03 14.01
N VAL A 325 17.69 21.92 13.97
CA VAL A 325 17.98 22.88 15.05
C VAL A 325 16.82 23.84 15.31
N GLU A 326 16.23 24.42 14.25
CA GLU A 326 15.04 25.29 14.39
C GLU A 326 13.84 24.53 14.94
N ALA A 327 13.61 23.31 14.47
CA ALA A 327 12.50 22.47 14.93
C ALA A 327 12.65 22.12 16.43
N VAL A 328 13.82 21.66 16.86
CA VAL A 328 14.09 21.38 18.27
C VAL A 328 13.90 22.62 19.12
N LYS A 329 14.48 23.76 18.70
CA LYS A 329 14.31 25.03 19.43
C LYS A 329 12.84 25.47 19.51
N LYS A 330 12.08 25.32 18.41
CA LYS A 330 10.65 25.70 18.33
C LYS A 330 9.79 24.92 19.33
N TYR A 331 10.03 23.61 19.48
CA TYR A 331 9.15 22.74 20.25
C TYR A 331 9.67 22.39 21.65
N SER A 332 10.98 22.36 21.89
CA SER A 332 11.56 22.10 23.21
C SER A 332 12.01 23.36 23.96
N GLY A 333 12.26 24.47 23.22
CA GLY A 333 12.88 25.68 23.77
C GLY A 333 14.40 25.60 23.90
N VAL A 334 15.02 24.44 23.62
CA VAL A 334 16.47 24.23 23.71
C VAL A 334 17.14 24.63 22.40
N ASP A 335 18.20 25.47 22.51
CA ASP A 335 18.99 25.90 21.37
C ASP A 335 20.29 25.09 21.26
N PHE A 336 20.44 24.29 20.23
CA PHE A 336 21.65 23.52 19.92
C PHE A 336 22.90 24.40 19.87
N ASN A 337 22.77 25.67 19.46
CA ASN A 337 23.90 26.59 19.35
C ASN A 337 24.49 26.99 20.71
N ASP A 338 23.78 26.77 21.80
CA ASP A 338 24.27 26.99 23.16
C ASP A 338 25.25 25.90 23.60
N TRP A 339 25.18 24.70 23.03
CA TRP A 339 26.07 23.59 23.33
C TRP A 339 27.43 23.81 22.65
N LYS A 340 28.48 23.93 23.44
CA LYS A 340 29.85 24.08 22.91
C LYS A 340 30.58 22.74 22.84
N THR A 341 30.25 21.82 23.74
CA THR A 341 30.86 20.48 23.84
C THR A 341 29.78 19.40 23.90
N ASP A 342 30.20 18.14 23.77
CA ASP A 342 29.31 16.99 23.96
C ASP A 342 28.77 16.91 25.41
N GLU A 343 29.58 17.36 26.39
CA GLU A 343 29.18 17.41 27.80
C GLU A 343 28.04 18.41 28.03
N ASP A 344 28.02 19.56 27.33
CA ASP A 344 26.91 20.51 27.40
C ASP A 344 25.62 19.87 26.88
N ALA A 345 25.69 19.14 25.78
CA ALA A 345 24.56 18.42 25.22
C ALA A 345 24.05 17.29 26.16
N ILE A 346 24.96 16.53 26.76
CA ILE A 346 24.65 15.51 27.77
C ILE A 346 23.98 16.13 29.00
N ALA A 347 24.43 17.30 29.45
CA ALA A 347 23.83 18.02 30.54
C ALA A 347 22.39 18.47 30.20
N ALA A 348 22.18 19.03 29.02
CA ALA A 348 20.86 19.42 28.53
C ALA A 348 19.93 18.21 28.38
N ALA A 349 20.40 17.08 27.85
CA ALA A 349 19.60 15.86 27.74
C ALA A 349 19.13 15.35 29.11
N LYS A 350 19.99 15.36 30.13
CA LYS A 350 19.64 14.99 31.49
C LYS A 350 18.64 15.98 32.13
N GLU A 351 18.79 17.26 31.91
CA GLU A 351 17.87 18.30 32.42
C GLU A 351 16.47 18.13 31.82
N HIS A 352 16.38 17.81 30.54
CA HIS A 352 15.13 17.64 29.79
C HIS A 352 14.60 16.19 29.80
N HIS A 353 15.23 15.26 30.54
CA HIS A 353 14.87 13.84 30.60
C HIS A 353 14.87 13.14 29.24
N VAL A 354 15.75 13.56 28.33
CA VAL A 354 15.96 12.91 27.03
C VAL A 354 16.91 11.73 27.21
N GLU A 355 16.59 10.60 26.59
CA GLU A 355 17.42 9.39 26.60
C GLU A 355 18.73 9.65 25.86
N LEU A 356 19.84 9.12 26.38
CA LEU A 356 21.13 9.31 25.72
C LEU A 356 21.39 8.20 24.69
N PRO A 357 21.86 8.55 23.49
CA PRO A 357 22.28 7.56 22.50
C PRO A 357 23.52 6.78 22.98
N GLU A 358 23.81 5.61 22.34
CA GLU A 358 24.98 4.79 22.71
C GLU A 358 26.30 5.56 22.63
N VAL A 359 26.43 6.43 21.64
CA VAL A 359 27.58 7.36 21.48
C VAL A 359 27.06 8.79 21.60
N PRO A 360 27.11 9.42 22.79
CA PRO A 360 26.45 10.68 23.06
C PRO A 360 27.26 11.87 22.54
N THR A 361 27.21 12.11 21.23
CA THR A 361 27.71 13.32 20.59
C THR A 361 26.63 14.40 20.52
N LYS A 362 27.01 15.66 20.33
CA LYS A 362 26.07 16.79 20.16
C LYS A 362 25.01 16.51 19.08
N GLY A 363 25.48 15.98 17.93
CA GLY A 363 24.60 15.68 16.80
C GLY A 363 23.62 14.55 17.12
N ALA A 364 24.11 13.45 17.71
CA ALA A 364 23.27 12.34 18.10
C ALA A 364 22.22 12.75 19.18
N ILE A 365 22.62 13.57 20.16
CA ILE A 365 21.72 14.09 21.18
C ILE A 365 20.67 15.04 20.57
N LEU A 366 21.03 15.84 19.57
CA LEU A 366 20.05 16.68 18.85
C LEU A 366 18.95 15.83 18.21
N ALA A 367 19.29 14.65 17.66
CA ALA A 367 18.31 13.72 17.11
C ALA A 367 17.38 13.16 18.20
N GLU A 368 17.92 12.81 19.37
CA GLU A 368 17.07 12.33 20.49
C GLU A 368 16.12 13.45 21.00
N PHE A 369 16.56 14.72 20.98
CA PHE A 369 15.66 15.85 21.27
C PHE A 369 14.57 16.00 20.19
N PHE A 370 14.91 15.75 18.94
CA PHE A 370 13.92 15.78 17.86
C PHE A 370 12.86 14.70 18.07
N ASP A 371 13.26 13.47 18.34
CA ASP A 371 12.33 12.35 18.58
C ASP A 371 11.45 12.61 19.81
N ALA A 372 12.02 13.15 20.89
CA ALA A 372 11.31 13.39 22.14
C ALA A 372 10.32 14.57 22.09
N PHE A 373 10.59 15.62 21.33
CA PHE A 373 9.83 16.88 21.42
C PHE A 373 9.19 17.35 20.13
N VAL A 374 9.65 16.87 18.95
CA VAL A 374 9.28 17.42 17.66
C VAL A 374 8.38 16.48 16.88
N GLU A 375 8.74 15.23 16.70
CA GLU A 375 8.06 14.31 15.78
C GLU A 375 6.56 14.25 16.04
N ASP A 376 6.13 14.10 17.29
CA ASP A 376 4.73 14.06 17.71
C ASP A 376 3.94 15.38 17.50
N LYS A 377 4.60 16.45 17.06
CA LYS A 377 3.97 17.75 16.80
C LYS A 377 3.81 18.04 15.30
N LEU A 378 4.44 17.26 14.44
CA LEU A 378 4.44 17.47 13.00
C LEU A 378 3.17 16.93 12.33
N ILE A 379 2.04 17.59 12.57
CA ILE A 379 0.75 17.18 11.98
C ILE A 379 0.67 17.57 10.49
N GLN A 380 1.07 18.81 10.15
CA GLN A 380 1.06 19.31 8.78
C GLN A 380 2.30 18.86 8.00
N PRO A 381 2.24 18.81 6.65
CA PRO A 381 3.40 18.43 5.84
C PRO A 381 4.61 19.32 6.15
N THR A 382 5.67 18.71 6.64
CA THR A 382 6.86 19.43 7.11
C THR A 382 8.13 18.73 6.67
N PHE A 383 9.04 19.45 6.02
CA PHE A 383 10.40 19.02 5.79
C PHE A 383 11.26 19.40 6.98
N ILE A 384 11.97 18.43 7.54
CA ILE A 384 13.03 18.64 8.51
C ILE A 384 14.35 18.41 7.79
N TYR A 385 15.25 19.37 7.77
CA TYR A 385 16.50 19.26 7.04
C TYR A 385 17.71 19.68 7.88
N ASP A 386 18.91 19.52 7.33
CA ASP A 386 20.18 19.70 8.04
C ASP A 386 20.34 18.72 9.22
N TYR A 387 20.36 17.44 8.88
CA TYR A 387 20.59 16.37 9.85
C TYR A 387 22.07 16.30 10.25
N PRO A 388 22.38 15.96 11.52
CA PRO A 388 23.75 15.73 11.97
C PRO A 388 24.45 14.64 11.16
N VAL A 389 25.79 14.83 10.98
CA VAL A 389 26.60 13.89 10.20
C VAL A 389 26.73 12.51 10.84
N GLU A 390 26.64 12.45 12.16
CA GLU A 390 26.74 11.24 12.96
C GLU A 390 25.68 10.19 12.60
N ILE A 391 24.49 10.69 12.25
CA ILE A 391 23.32 9.86 11.89
C ILE A 391 23.02 9.83 10.39
N SER A 392 23.94 10.32 9.55
CA SER A 392 23.72 10.52 8.11
C SER A 392 24.88 9.96 7.27
N PRO A 393 25.11 8.64 7.28
CA PRO A 393 26.33 8.01 6.73
C PRO A 393 26.47 8.10 5.22
N LEU A 394 25.37 8.28 4.47
CA LEU A 394 25.34 8.29 3.00
C LEU A 394 25.14 9.71 2.42
N ALA A 395 24.85 10.69 3.29
CA ALA A 395 24.59 12.06 2.90
C ALA A 395 25.87 12.89 2.83
N LYS A 396 25.88 13.84 1.90
CA LYS A 396 26.98 14.82 1.74
C LYS A 396 26.95 15.82 2.89
N ARG A 397 28.14 16.17 3.41
CA ARG A 397 28.29 17.23 4.41
C ARG A 397 27.98 18.61 3.79
N LYS A 398 27.39 19.50 4.59
CA LYS A 398 27.24 20.90 4.19
C LYS A 398 28.60 21.57 4.05
N PRO A 399 28.87 22.31 2.94
CA PRO A 399 30.17 22.93 2.73
C PRO A 399 30.54 23.97 3.81
N ASN A 400 29.55 24.71 4.31
CA ASN A 400 29.75 25.79 5.25
C ASN A 400 29.59 25.38 6.72
N ASP A 401 29.05 24.22 6.98
CA ASP A 401 28.84 23.65 8.33
C ASP A 401 28.95 22.12 8.29
N PRO A 402 30.15 21.57 8.33
CA PRO A 402 30.40 20.14 8.16
C PRO A 402 29.93 19.24 9.32
N ALA A 403 29.35 19.81 10.39
CA ALA A 403 28.69 19.08 11.44
C ALA A 403 27.31 18.58 10.97
N PHE A 404 26.75 19.20 9.95
CA PHE A 404 25.48 18.85 9.35
C PHE A 404 25.64 18.31 7.91
N THR A 405 24.60 17.65 7.43
CA THR A 405 24.52 17.09 6.08
C THR A 405 23.39 17.74 5.28
N GLU A 406 23.52 17.68 3.97
CA GLU A 406 22.46 18.04 3.02
C GLU A 406 21.44 16.90 2.94
N ARG A 407 20.71 16.67 4.03
CA ARG A 407 19.68 15.62 4.21
C ARG A 407 18.40 16.23 4.72
N PHE A 408 17.27 15.69 4.30
CA PHE A 408 15.98 15.95 4.91
C PHE A 408 15.16 14.67 5.05
N GLU A 409 14.27 14.68 6.01
CA GLU A 409 13.13 13.82 6.09
C GLU A 409 11.85 14.65 6.03
N TYR A 410 10.73 14.04 5.65
CA TYR A 410 9.47 14.76 5.66
C TYR A 410 8.40 13.97 6.39
N PHE A 411 7.62 14.73 7.16
CA PHE A 411 6.66 14.23 8.11
C PHE A 411 5.25 14.73 7.76
N ILE A 412 4.27 13.87 7.96
CA ILE A 412 2.84 14.18 7.89
C ILE A 412 2.16 13.36 8.97
N ASP A 413 1.30 13.99 9.77
CA ASP A 413 0.60 13.33 10.87
C ASP A 413 1.54 12.54 11.80
N CYS A 414 2.59 13.22 12.28
CA CYS A 414 3.55 12.63 13.23
C CYS A 414 4.19 11.33 12.72
N THR A 415 4.43 11.23 11.42
CA THR A 415 4.99 10.03 10.79
C THR A 415 5.91 10.44 9.65
N GLU A 416 7.11 9.87 9.61
CA GLU A 416 8.04 9.98 8.49
C GLU A 416 7.47 9.29 7.26
N TYR A 417 7.47 9.99 6.13
CA TYR A 417 7.03 9.46 4.83
C TYR A 417 8.19 9.16 3.90
N GLY A 418 9.31 9.82 4.06
CA GLY A 418 10.50 9.54 3.26
C GLY A 418 11.71 10.36 3.70
N ASN A 419 12.86 9.97 3.14
CA ASN A 419 14.19 10.47 3.43
C ASN A 419 14.92 10.76 2.12
N ALA A 420 15.65 11.89 2.07
CA ALA A 420 16.37 12.29 0.89
C ALA A 420 17.60 13.13 1.25
N PHE A 421 18.60 13.10 0.37
CA PHE A 421 19.82 13.86 0.57
C PHE A 421 20.56 14.15 -0.73
N SER A 422 21.50 15.11 -0.68
CA SER A 422 22.58 15.18 -1.65
C SER A 422 23.53 14.03 -1.38
N GLU A 423 23.77 13.20 -2.40
CA GLU A 423 24.54 11.96 -2.26
C GLU A 423 26.01 12.22 -1.95
N LEU A 424 26.56 11.47 -0.99
CA LEU A 424 27.99 11.43 -0.77
C LEU A 424 28.65 10.80 -1.99
N ASN A 425 29.44 11.57 -2.70
CA ASN A 425 30.11 11.15 -3.92
C ASN A 425 31.66 11.14 -3.80
N ASP A 426 32.19 11.34 -2.59
CA ASP A 426 33.60 11.16 -2.27
C ASP A 426 33.88 9.71 -1.88
N PRO A 427 34.58 8.91 -2.71
CA PRO A 427 34.86 7.50 -2.42
C PRO A 427 35.70 7.29 -1.18
N ILE A 428 36.57 8.26 -0.83
CA ILE A 428 37.46 8.15 0.33
C ILE A 428 36.66 8.33 1.62
N ASP A 429 35.79 9.35 1.69
CA ASP A 429 34.91 9.57 2.85
C ASP A 429 33.89 8.42 2.96
N GLN A 430 33.32 7.96 1.85
CA GLN A 430 32.33 6.87 1.85
C GLN A 430 32.94 5.56 2.38
N LYS A 431 34.14 5.22 1.93
CA LYS A 431 34.86 4.03 2.41
C LYS A 431 35.09 4.09 3.92
N ALA A 432 35.59 5.23 4.40
CA ALA A 432 35.86 5.41 5.83
C ALA A 432 34.61 5.30 6.69
N ARG A 433 33.46 5.83 6.20
CA ARG A 433 32.16 5.71 6.89
C ARG A 433 31.67 4.26 6.93
N PHE A 434 31.74 3.53 5.82
CA PHE A 434 31.34 2.13 5.78
C PHE A 434 32.20 1.24 6.68
N GLU A 435 33.52 1.41 6.67
CA GLU A 435 34.41 0.66 7.54
C GLU A 435 34.09 0.91 9.02
N ARG A 436 33.79 2.15 9.39
CA ARG A 436 33.38 2.51 10.74
C ARG A 436 32.03 1.87 11.11
N GLN A 437 31.00 2.00 10.27
CA GLN A 437 29.67 1.38 10.50
C GLN A 437 29.76 -0.13 10.70
N VAL A 438 30.52 -0.82 9.86
CA VAL A 438 30.71 -2.28 9.99
C VAL A 438 31.45 -2.63 11.29
N ALA A 439 32.44 -1.82 11.69
CA ALA A 439 33.17 -2.03 12.95
C ALA A 439 32.24 -1.82 14.18
N GLU A 440 31.46 -0.76 14.20
CA GLU A 440 30.47 -0.45 15.25
C GLU A 440 29.42 -1.56 15.34
N ARG A 441 28.85 -1.99 14.22
CA ARG A 441 27.85 -3.06 14.19
C ARG A 441 28.40 -4.39 14.69
N LYS A 442 29.64 -4.75 14.32
CA LYS A 442 30.29 -5.95 14.81
C LYS A 442 30.66 -5.87 16.29
N ALA A 443 30.89 -4.69 16.83
CA ALA A 443 31.12 -4.51 18.27
C ALA A 443 29.84 -4.80 19.08
N ILE A 444 28.68 -4.43 18.55
CA ILE A 444 27.37 -4.67 19.18
C ILE A 444 26.90 -6.11 18.92
N GLU A 445 27.02 -6.58 17.68
CA GLU A 445 26.57 -7.91 17.24
C GLU A 445 27.73 -8.68 16.58
N PRO A 446 28.61 -9.36 17.36
CA PRO A 446 29.84 -9.97 16.87
C PRO A 446 29.64 -11.02 15.76
N ASN A 447 28.46 -11.64 15.69
CA ASN A 447 28.11 -12.66 14.70
C ASN A 447 27.35 -12.10 13.49
N CYS A 448 27.16 -10.79 13.36
CA CYS A 448 26.51 -10.21 12.20
C CYS A 448 27.33 -10.45 10.92
N LYS A 449 26.65 -10.63 9.79
CA LYS A 449 27.28 -10.85 8.47
C LYS A 449 27.55 -9.54 7.72
N ALA A 450 27.50 -8.39 8.40
CA ALA A 450 27.75 -7.09 7.80
C ALA A 450 29.15 -6.98 7.20
N GLN A 451 29.22 -6.49 5.96
CA GLN A 451 30.45 -6.30 5.19
C GLN A 451 30.42 -4.95 4.48
N VAL A 452 31.60 -4.42 4.18
CA VAL A 452 31.72 -3.24 3.32
C VAL A 452 31.48 -3.65 1.87
N ASP A 453 30.61 -2.92 1.18
CA ASP A 453 30.44 -3.06 -0.26
C ASP A 453 31.56 -2.33 -1.00
N TYR A 454 32.72 -3.01 -1.16
CA TYR A 454 33.86 -2.46 -1.87
C TYR A 454 33.63 -2.27 -3.37
N ASP A 455 32.67 -3.01 -3.97
CA ASP A 455 32.29 -2.82 -5.36
C ASP A 455 31.56 -1.47 -5.55
N TYR A 456 30.71 -1.09 -4.57
CA TYR A 456 30.13 0.24 -4.59
C TYR A 456 31.18 1.36 -4.40
N VAL A 457 32.15 1.16 -3.49
CA VAL A 457 33.26 2.13 -3.34
C VAL A 457 34.03 2.25 -4.66
N THR A 458 34.31 1.14 -5.33
CA THR A 458 34.95 1.13 -6.65
C THR A 458 34.11 1.85 -7.70
N ALA A 459 32.79 1.67 -7.69
CA ALA A 459 31.91 2.43 -8.58
C ALA A 459 32.04 3.95 -8.35
N LEU A 460 32.08 4.42 -7.09
CA LEU A 460 32.31 5.84 -6.78
C LEU A 460 33.68 6.34 -7.28
N GLU A 461 34.73 5.50 -7.31
CA GLU A 461 36.04 5.86 -7.85
C GLU A 461 36.01 6.12 -9.37
N TYR A 462 35.03 5.55 -10.09
CA TYR A 462 34.76 5.91 -11.50
C TYR A 462 34.05 7.26 -11.65
N GLY A 463 33.53 7.81 -10.58
CA GLY A 463 32.91 9.13 -10.51
C GLY A 463 31.38 9.11 -10.45
N LEU A 464 30.82 9.40 -9.27
CA LEU A 464 29.42 9.74 -9.12
C LEU A 464 29.24 11.25 -9.28
N PRO A 465 28.46 11.74 -10.26
CA PRO A 465 28.18 13.18 -10.37
C PRO A 465 27.46 13.71 -9.13
N PRO A 466 27.40 15.03 -8.90
CA PRO A 466 26.48 15.58 -7.91
C PRO A 466 25.07 15.03 -8.14
N THR A 467 24.50 14.39 -7.13
CA THR A 467 23.25 13.62 -7.26
C THR A 467 22.37 13.88 -6.06
N GLY A 468 21.07 14.11 -6.29
CA GLY A 468 20.04 14.05 -5.26
C GLY A 468 19.34 12.68 -5.28
N GLY A 469 19.17 12.09 -4.11
CA GLY A 469 18.45 10.83 -3.93
C GLY A 469 17.26 11.00 -2.99
N LEU A 470 16.20 10.20 -3.20
CA LEU A 470 14.99 10.20 -2.42
C LEU A 470 14.45 8.77 -2.29
N GLY A 471 14.14 8.36 -1.06
CA GLY A 471 13.39 7.14 -0.77
C GLY A 471 12.11 7.43 0.00
N PHE A 472 10.99 6.79 -0.38
CA PHE A 472 9.72 6.93 0.34
C PHE A 472 8.85 5.69 0.33
N GLY A 473 8.06 5.54 1.41
CA GLY A 473 7.15 4.41 1.59
C GLY A 473 5.84 4.59 0.84
N VAL A 474 5.60 3.78 -0.18
CA VAL A 474 4.33 3.78 -0.94
C VAL A 474 3.14 3.41 -0.04
N ASP A 475 3.33 2.44 0.84
CA ASP A 475 2.24 1.98 1.71
C ASP A 475 1.76 3.09 2.65
N ARG A 476 2.67 3.87 3.24
CA ARG A 476 2.33 5.05 4.08
C ARG A 476 1.60 6.12 3.28
N LEU A 477 2.05 6.42 2.06
CA LEU A 477 1.36 7.36 1.16
C LEU A 477 -0.05 6.89 0.81
N VAL A 478 -0.24 5.59 0.54
CA VAL A 478 -1.57 5.02 0.28
C VAL A 478 -2.44 5.11 1.54
N MET A 479 -1.91 4.83 2.73
CA MET A 479 -2.65 5.01 4.00
C MET A 479 -3.18 6.44 4.14
N LEU A 480 -2.33 7.44 3.91
CA LEU A 480 -2.69 8.85 3.97
C LEU A 480 -3.83 9.20 3.01
N LEU A 481 -3.67 8.87 1.71
CA LEU A 481 -4.60 9.25 0.66
C LEU A 481 -5.90 8.42 0.62
N THR A 482 -5.99 7.34 1.43
CA THR A 482 -7.19 6.49 1.55
C THR A 482 -7.80 6.50 2.95
N ASP A 483 -7.30 7.35 3.84
CA ASP A 483 -7.70 7.41 5.26
C ASP A 483 -7.66 6.04 5.96
N SER A 484 -6.60 5.29 5.71
CA SER A 484 -6.39 3.94 6.28
C SER A 484 -5.51 4.02 7.52
N ALA A 485 -5.99 3.47 8.64
CA ALA A 485 -5.30 3.54 9.93
C ALA A 485 -4.13 2.56 10.07
N SER A 486 -4.06 1.53 9.23
CA SER A 486 -3.05 0.48 9.32
C SER A 486 -2.51 0.08 7.95
N ILE A 487 -1.22 -0.23 7.89
CA ILE A 487 -0.57 -0.76 6.69
C ILE A 487 -1.26 -2.04 6.18
N ARG A 488 -1.88 -2.84 7.07
CA ARG A 488 -2.65 -4.03 6.70
C ARG A 488 -3.91 -3.72 5.92
N ASP A 489 -4.47 -2.51 6.07
CA ASP A 489 -5.65 -2.07 5.31
C ASP A 489 -5.29 -1.82 3.85
N VAL A 490 -4.06 -1.42 3.55
CA VAL A 490 -3.58 -1.10 2.21
C VAL A 490 -2.75 -2.20 1.55
N LEU A 491 -2.54 -3.33 2.23
CA LEU A 491 -1.96 -4.56 1.70
C LEU A 491 -3.06 -5.59 1.42
N LEU A 492 -3.07 -6.18 0.21
CA LEU A 492 -4.05 -7.21 -0.13
C LEU A 492 -3.94 -8.43 0.79
N PHE A 493 -2.73 -8.93 0.98
CA PHE A 493 -2.44 -10.07 1.83
C PHE A 493 -1.27 -9.73 2.77
N PRO A 494 -1.57 -9.06 3.91
CA PRO A 494 -0.54 -8.73 4.88
C PRO A 494 0.00 -10.00 5.55
N THR A 495 1.25 -9.96 6.01
CA THR A 495 1.82 -11.03 6.84
C THR A 495 1.04 -11.15 8.14
N MET A 496 0.61 -12.36 8.48
CA MET A 496 -0.18 -12.64 9.66
C MET A 496 0.49 -13.74 10.49
N LYS A 497 0.39 -13.63 11.82
CA LYS A 497 0.82 -14.72 12.71
C LYS A 497 -0.05 -15.95 12.49
N SER A 498 0.55 -17.15 12.44
CA SER A 498 -0.20 -18.40 12.33
C SER A 498 -1.18 -18.58 13.50
N LEU A 499 -2.38 -19.08 13.22
CA LEU A 499 -3.30 -19.45 14.27
C LEU A 499 -2.85 -20.78 14.92
N PRO A 500 -3.20 -21.03 16.20
CA PRO A 500 -2.82 -22.26 16.90
C PRO A 500 -3.26 -23.56 16.19
N ASN A 501 -4.31 -23.48 15.35
CA ASN A 501 -4.88 -24.60 14.61
C ASN A 501 -4.45 -24.68 13.13
N ASP A 502 -3.54 -23.82 12.68
CA ASP A 502 -3.04 -23.81 11.29
C ASP A 502 -1.86 -24.78 11.06
N LYS A 503 -1.72 -25.81 11.91
CA LYS A 503 -0.67 -26.86 11.77
C LYS A 503 -1.19 -28.08 11.05
#